data_e69bd3435db93f805fa7d04c667b1fd6
#
_entry.id   e69bd3435db93f805fa7d04c667b1fd6
#
_cell.length_a   1.000
_cell.length_b   1.000
_cell.length_c   1.000
_cell.angle_alpha   90.00
_cell.angle_beta   90.00
_cell.angle_gamma   90.00
#
_symmetry.space_group_name_H-M   'P 1'
#
loop_
_entity.id
_entity.type
_entity.pdbx_description
1 polymer ?
#
loop_
_entity_poly.entity_id
_entity_poly.type
_entity_poly.pdbx_seq_one_letter_code
_entity_poly.pdbx_strand_id
1 'polypeptide(L)'
;MNTELKLCQLLLAGVLLAGTCAARDLSTINPPFPRIGNCYGAGLGSKTWEEGSNYWSKLSLIIGGGYALSYDWEQPHWPKKLAKVEENIARLRQVNPHVLVLPYVDVVESSDDPAVPKHWWALKNGERWSGWPGKFRINTALTEVLQFNLDKVRTEICGRECFDGVFYDVWGPDDWLVPRTAELRDGKAVVMLNDGSLPRKGFASLNGVLAEDEINRVIDGKVDFEDFLARYLRWTRESRKPVVTMIVCRPQNINNDPSYWHKLNWKERQAICERARASDDKTMRLGLATALMGDGYFGYDAGTSERGTWWWYREYDAPLGHPHGPARRNADGTWQRDFDGGTVVVNGTLFDVVAELRAKSRDVSTGRVGTRFTLPSFDGRIFLPTDEPATTAADVAPRVTAKPPETLRVAKLDNGVIAVQTPGGLELRFDREAKLRHVIWRSQPLLTGGWPLARIQSSREFHSDSISGGVAEASDGEVKLTFSGTLGAESQRVAFTETCVVKPDNRFTLRFDFTAATDLDLRVWRHDFALPVARYANAAVSTDAKRVTLPAALKDESLLPSAKHVTIETGDTTLNMESSVGWSLVDHRKYGTDEYLLTGYPVRGAVKQGTQWSVEISITVAAKRAAN
;
A
#
# COMPACT_ATOMS: atom_id res chain seq x y z
N MET A 1 -25.46 21.85 63.78
CA MET A 1 -26.14 22.12 62.50
C MET A 1 -25.17 22.35 61.32
N ASN A 2 -23.93 21.83 61.37
CA ASN A 2 -22.91 22.08 60.33
C ASN A 2 -22.24 20.81 59.76
N THR A 3 -22.61 19.61 60.24
CA THR A 3 -21.98 18.37 59.79
C THR A 3 -22.85 17.61 58.74
N GLU A 4 -24.15 17.76 58.80
CA GLU A 4 -25.07 17.15 57.83
C GLU A 4 -25.09 17.91 56.48
N LEU A 5 -24.85 19.23 56.47
CA LEU A 5 -24.79 20.02 55.23
C LEU A 5 -23.54 19.70 54.39
N LYS A 6 -22.43 19.31 55.03
CA LYS A 6 -21.20 18.90 54.33
C LYS A 6 -21.29 17.50 53.74
N LEU A 7 -22.06 16.59 54.36
CA LEU A 7 -22.27 15.28 53.85
C LEU A 7 -23.20 15.28 52.62
N CYS A 8 -24.24 16.13 52.63
CA CYS A 8 -25.12 16.32 51.46
C CYS A 8 -24.38 16.96 50.26
N GLN A 9 -23.46 17.93 50.51
CA GLN A 9 -22.65 18.53 49.43
C GLN A 9 -21.61 17.55 48.84
N LEU A 10 -21.05 16.64 49.64
CA LEU A 10 -20.16 15.56 49.17
C LEU A 10 -20.91 14.46 48.42
N LEU A 11 -22.15 14.16 48.81
CA LEU A 11 -23.00 13.22 48.11
C LEU A 11 -23.58 13.81 46.82
N LEU A 12 -23.90 15.08 46.77
CA LEU A 12 -24.29 15.75 45.51
C LEU A 12 -23.12 15.90 44.53
N ALA A 13 -21.90 16.13 45.01
CA ALA A 13 -20.70 16.17 44.15
C ALA A 13 -20.32 14.76 43.65
N GLY A 14 -20.59 13.70 44.42
CA GLY A 14 -20.39 12.30 44.00
C GLY A 14 -21.45 11.80 43.00
N VAL A 15 -22.66 12.32 43.07
CA VAL A 15 -23.75 11.93 42.13
C VAL A 15 -23.71 12.69 40.82
N LEU A 16 -23.06 13.89 40.80
CA LEU A 16 -22.86 14.66 39.56
C LEU A 16 -21.69 14.14 38.72
N LEU A 17 -20.87 13.17 39.20
CA LEU A 17 -19.82 12.50 38.42
C LEU A 17 -20.26 11.13 37.88
N ALA A 18 -21.45 10.64 38.24
CA ALA A 18 -22.09 9.49 37.58
C ALA A 18 -23.06 9.95 36.46
N GLY A 19 -22.66 10.97 35.73
CA GLY A 19 -23.26 11.28 34.43
C GLY A 19 -23.04 10.07 33.54
N THR A 20 -24.11 9.41 33.15
CA THR A 20 -24.11 8.41 32.08
C THR A 20 -23.40 9.06 30.89
N CYS A 21 -22.12 8.75 30.71
CA CYS A 21 -21.39 9.12 29.50
C CYS A 21 -22.11 8.45 28.34
N ALA A 22 -22.99 9.18 27.66
CA ALA A 22 -23.63 8.68 26.45
C ALA A 22 -22.53 8.27 25.49
N ALA A 23 -22.69 7.10 24.86
CA ALA A 23 -21.73 6.62 23.87
C ALA A 23 -21.41 7.75 22.91
N ARG A 24 -20.12 8.01 22.74
CA ARG A 24 -19.61 9.14 21.94
C ARG A 24 -20.22 9.13 20.54
N ASP A 25 -20.75 10.26 20.10
CA ASP A 25 -21.23 10.41 18.73
C ASP A 25 -20.05 10.49 17.75
N LEU A 26 -19.75 9.37 17.09
CA LEU A 26 -18.67 9.26 16.13
C LEU A 26 -18.96 9.95 14.79
N SER A 27 -20.23 10.33 14.52
CA SER A 27 -20.59 11.05 13.29
C SER A 27 -20.01 12.47 13.23
N THR A 28 -19.68 13.04 14.38
CA THR A 28 -19.09 14.38 14.51
C THR A 28 -17.56 14.38 14.41
N ILE A 29 -16.93 13.20 14.30
CA ILE A 29 -15.47 13.08 14.23
C ILE A 29 -15.00 13.46 12.84
N ASN A 30 -14.46 14.66 12.73
CA ASN A 30 -13.93 15.22 11.49
C ASN A 30 -12.73 16.15 11.79
N PRO A 31 -11.57 15.59 12.18
CA PRO A 31 -10.40 16.42 12.45
C PRO A 31 -9.94 17.13 11.18
N PRO A 32 -9.36 18.35 11.30
CA PRO A 32 -8.72 19.02 10.16
C PRO A 32 -7.55 18.20 9.62
N PHE A 33 -7.10 18.52 8.43
CA PHE A 33 -5.92 17.91 7.81
C PHE A 33 -4.66 18.73 8.11
N PRO A 34 -3.49 18.07 8.16
CA PRO A 34 -3.21 16.63 8.03
C PRO A 34 -3.73 15.80 9.21
N ARG A 35 -4.23 14.58 8.93
CA ARG A 35 -4.69 13.63 9.95
C ARG A 35 -3.59 12.62 10.25
N ILE A 36 -2.92 12.81 11.37
CA ILE A 36 -1.79 11.95 11.75
C ILE A 36 -2.26 10.84 12.69
N GLY A 37 -1.83 9.61 12.40
CA GLY A 37 -2.07 8.44 13.23
C GLY A 37 -0.78 7.84 13.76
N ASN A 38 -0.86 7.16 14.90
CA ASN A 38 0.19 6.29 15.41
C ASN A 38 -0.27 4.84 15.36
N CYS A 39 0.57 3.96 14.78
CA CYS A 39 0.32 2.54 14.65
C CYS A 39 1.13 1.79 15.70
N TYR A 40 0.45 1.05 16.60
CA TYR A 40 0.98 0.15 17.63
C TYR A 40 1.71 0.79 18.83
N GLY A 41 2.21 2.00 18.77
CA GLY A 41 3.25 2.44 19.70
C GLY A 41 3.00 3.73 20.46
N ALA A 42 1.77 4.23 20.60
CA ALA A 42 1.52 5.48 21.32
C ALA A 42 1.87 5.44 22.83
N GLY A 43 1.91 4.24 23.44
CA GLY A 43 2.35 4.07 24.81
C GLY A 43 1.37 4.56 25.90
N LEU A 44 0.07 4.68 25.63
CA LEU A 44 -0.95 5.14 26.56
C LEU A 44 -0.99 4.33 27.87
N GLY A 45 -0.66 3.05 27.83
CA GLY A 45 -0.62 2.16 29.01
C GLY A 45 0.71 2.09 29.74
N SER A 46 1.78 2.71 29.21
CA SER A 46 3.14 2.63 29.77
C SER A 46 3.72 3.98 30.18
N LYS A 47 3.33 5.08 29.53
CA LYS A 47 3.82 6.43 29.81
C LYS A 47 2.87 7.22 30.69
N THR A 48 3.41 8.19 31.44
CA THR A 48 2.61 9.16 32.16
C THR A 48 2.01 10.18 31.20
N TRP A 49 1.05 10.97 31.69
CA TRP A 49 0.50 12.08 30.91
C TRP A 49 1.56 13.09 30.49
N GLU A 50 2.44 13.43 31.40
CA GLU A 50 3.53 14.40 31.20
C GLU A 50 4.51 13.94 30.13
N GLU A 51 4.78 12.63 30.07
CA GLU A 51 5.67 12.03 29.06
C GLU A 51 5.02 11.95 27.67
N GLY A 52 3.69 11.82 27.58
CA GLY A 52 3.01 11.48 26.32
C GLY A 52 2.13 12.58 25.75
N SER A 53 1.59 13.48 26.57
CA SER A 53 0.52 14.41 26.20
C SER A 53 0.85 15.30 25.01
N ASN A 54 2.09 15.79 24.91
CA ASN A 54 2.53 16.64 23.80
C ASN A 54 2.47 15.92 22.44
N TYR A 55 2.71 14.61 22.43
CA TYR A 55 2.61 13.80 21.21
C TYR A 55 1.15 13.35 20.97
N TRP A 56 0.50 12.80 21.99
CA TRP A 56 -0.85 12.25 21.87
C TRP A 56 -1.89 13.29 21.45
N SER A 57 -1.79 14.53 21.97
CA SER A 57 -2.72 15.62 21.66
C SER A 57 -2.73 16.01 20.18
N LYS A 58 -1.69 15.68 19.45
CA LYS A 58 -1.55 15.98 18.02
C LYS A 58 -2.05 14.84 17.12
N LEU A 59 -2.31 13.65 17.68
CA LEU A 59 -2.76 12.50 16.91
C LEU A 59 -4.27 12.53 16.67
N SER A 60 -4.69 12.16 15.46
CA SER A 60 -6.10 12.01 15.12
C SER A 60 -6.57 10.55 15.21
N LEU A 61 -5.64 9.59 15.18
CA LEU A 61 -5.91 8.14 15.30
C LEU A 61 -4.78 7.46 16.08
N ILE A 62 -5.15 6.64 17.06
CA ILE A 62 -4.23 5.81 17.83
C ILE A 62 -4.67 4.35 17.70
N ILE A 63 -3.80 3.53 17.11
CA ILE A 63 -4.00 2.09 16.97
C ILE A 63 -3.15 1.36 18.02
N GLY A 64 -3.76 0.43 18.75
CA GLY A 64 -3.12 -0.31 19.84
C GLY A 64 -2.95 0.51 21.11
N GLY A 65 -2.23 1.62 21.05
CA GLY A 65 -2.13 2.64 22.12
C GLY A 65 -1.61 2.15 23.48
N GLY A 66 -1.11 0.91 23.56
CA GLY A 66 -0.70 0.27 24.80
C GLY A 66 -1.76 -0.66 25.40
N TYR A 67 -2.87 -0.86 24.70
CA TYR A 67 -3.86 -1.89 25.03
C TYR A 67 -4.06 -2.80 23.81
N ALA A 68 -3.72 -4.07 24.01
CA ALA A 68 -3.88 -5.11 22.99
C ALA A 68 -4.55 -6.31 23.63
N LEU A 69 -5.52 -6.90 22.97
CA LEU A 69 -6.08 -8.19 23.34
C LEU A 69 -5.39 -9.28 22.52
N SER A 70 -4.73 -10.18 23.21
CA SER A 70 -4.23 -11.44 22.68
C SER A 70 -4.83 -12.59 23.50
N TYR A 71 -4.46 -13.81 23.23
CA TYR A 71 -5.02 -14.97 23.94
C TYR A 71 -4.56 -15.05 25.41
N ASP A 72 -3.54 -14.28 25.80
CA ASP A 72 -3.01 -14.15 27.17
C ASP A 72 -3.57 -12.94 27.95
N TRP A 73 -4.66 -12.34 27.51
CA TRP A 73 -5.24 -11.09 28.04
C TRP A 73 -5.67 -11.16 29.52
N GLU A 74 -5.87 -12.35 30.09
CA GLU A 74 -6.23 -12.55 31.49
C GLU A 74 -5.06 -12.39 32.48
N GLN A 75 -3.85 -12.08 31.99
CA GLN A 75 -2.68 -11.89 32.83
C GLN A 75 -2.87 -10.76 33.87
N PRO A 76 -2.39 -10.92 35.11
CA PRO A 76 -2.65 -9.98 36.21
C PRO A 76 -2.21 -8.54 36.02
N HIS A 77 -1.30 -8.28 35.06
CA HIS A 77 -0.82 -6.92 34.79
C HIS A 77 -1.80 -6.07 33.96
N TRP A 78 -2.73 -6.68 33.23
CA TRP A 78 -3.66 -5.98 32.34
C TRP A 78 -4.60 -5.00 33.04
N PRO A 79 -5.21 -5.30 34.23
CA PRO A 79 -6.10 -4.36 34.90
C PRO A 79 -5.42 -3.01 35.25
N LYS A 80 -4.16 -3.03 35.72
CA LYS A 80 -3.42 -1.82 36.03
C LYS A 80 -3.08 -1.01 34.77
N LYS A 81 -2.68 -1.71 33.72
CA LYS A 81 -2.36 -1.10 32.43
C LYS A 81 -3.62 -0.48 31.82
N LEU A 82 -4.74 -1.17 31.89
CA LEU A 82 -6.02 -0.68 31.38
C LEU A 82 -6.48 0.60 32.10
N ALA A 83 -6.46 0.65 33.45
CA ALA A 83 -6.83 1.83 34.20
C ALA A 83 -6.01 3.06 33.79
N LYS A 84 -4.72 2.88 33.54
CA LYS A 84 -3.83 3.95 33.05
C LYS A 84 -4.18 4.38 31.62
N VAL A 85 -4.53 3.44 30.74
CA VAL A 85 -5.01 3.73 29.38
C VAL A 85 -6.28 4.57 29.43
N GLU A 86 -7.26 4.16 30.24
CA GLU A 86 -8.54 4.86 30.43
C GLU A 86 -8.35 6.28 30.94
N GLU A 87 -7.49 6.48 31.96
CA GLU A 87 -7.14 7.79 32.49
C GLU A 87 -6.53 8.68 31.40
N ASN A 88 -5.50 8.18 30.69
CA ASN A 88 -4.81 8.94 29.64
C ASN A 88 -5.76 9.29 28.48
N ILE A 89 -6.65 8.39 28.06
CA ILE A 89 -7.64 8.68 27.01
C ILE A 89 -8.65 9.72 27.48
N ALA A 90 -9.14 9.65 28.74
CA ALA A 90 -10.07 10.64 29.25
C ALA A 90 -9.45 12.06 29.26
N ARG A 91 -8.20 12.19 29.69
CA ARG A 91 -7.45 13.47 29.64
C ARG A 91 -7.18 13.90 28.21
N LEU A 92 -6.83 12.97 27.33
CA LEU A 92 -6.54 13.25 25.91
C LEU A 92 -7.78 13.85 25.21
N ARG A 93 -8.96 13.31 25.45
CA ARG A 93 -10.21 13.79 24.84
C ARG A 93 -10.64 15.16 25.30
N GLN A 94 -10.16 15.62 26.45
CA GLN A 94 -10.37 17.01 26.91
C GLN A 94 -9.59 18.01 26.05
N VAL A 95 -8.40 17.63 25.56
CA VAL A 95 -7.54 18.51 24.73
C VAL A 95 -7.67 18.23 23.23
N ASN A 96 -8.04 17.02 22.85
CA ASN A 96 -8.30 16.62 21.47
C ASN A 96 -9.59 15.77 21.38
N PRO A 97 -10.75 16.40 21.22
CA PRO A 97 -12.03 15.68 21.17
C PRO A 97 -12.24 14.83 19.91
N HIS A 98 -11.41 15.00 18.89
CA HIS A 98 -11.52 14.26 17.62
C HIS A 98 -10.67 13.00 17.55
N VAL A 99 -9.81 12.73 18.54
CA VAL A 99 -8.97 11.54 18.49
C VAL A 99 -9.79 10.25 18.54
N LEU A 100 -9.45 9.30 17.67
CA LEU A 100 -9.98 7.94 17.69
C LEU A 100 -8.94 6.99 18.30
N VAL A 101 -9.41 6.06 19.14
CA VAL A 101 -8.56 5.06 19.80
C VAL A 101 -9.11 3.67 19.54
N LEU A 102 -8.33 2.85 18.84
CA LEU A 102 -8.66 1.49 18.45
C LEU A 102 -7.67 0.50 19.09
N PRO A 103 -8.05 -0.26 20.14
CA PRO A 103 -7.23 -1.35 20.64
C PRO A 103 -6.88 -2.37 19.55
N TYR A 104 -5.71 -2.97 19.70
CA TYR A 104 -5.19 -4.00 18.82
C TYR A 104 -5.70 -5.37 19.23
N VAL A 105 -6.14 -6.18 18.29
CA VAL A 105 -6.55 -7.58 18.51
C VAL A 105 -5.83 -8.48 17.51
N ASP A 106 -5.01 -9.38 18.03
CA ASP A 106 -4.36 -10.43 17.25
C ASP A 106 -5.27 -11.67 17.25
N VAL A 107 -5.86 -11.97 16.10
CA VAL A 107 -6.78 -13.10 15.92
C VAL A 107 -6.06 -14.35 15.42
N VAL A 108 -4.94 -14.15 14.70
CA VAL A 108 -4.30 -15.21 13.91
C VAL A 108 -3.10 -15.84 14.58
N GLU A 109 -2.56 -15.23 15.64
CA GLU A 109 -1.35 -15.70 16.30
C GLU A 109 -1.42 -15.55 17.82
N SER A 110 -0.74 -16.43 18.54
CA SER A 110 -0.50 -16.32 19.97
C SER A 110 0.92 -16.74 20.34
N SER A 111 1.43 -16.21 21.44
CA SER A 111 2.58 -16.79 22.12
C SER A 111 2.26 -18.22 22.58
N ASP A 112 3.27 -18.97 23.01
CA ASP A 112 3.06 -20.31 23.58
C ASP A 112 2.38 -20.19 24.96
N ASP A 113 1.06 -19.98 24.93
CA ASP A 113 0.24 -19.79 26.12
C ASP A 113 -0.51 -21.10 26.46
N PRO A 114 -0.34 -21.67 27.66
CA PRO A 114 -1.06 -22.86 28.08
C PRO A 114 -2.58 -22.65 28.18
N ALA A 115 -3.07 -21.41 28.28
CA ALA A 115 -4.50 -21.11 28.28
C ALA A 115 -5.15 -21.33 26.90
N VAL A 116 -4.39 -21.34 25.83
CA VAL A 116 -4.90 -21.60 24.47
C VAL A 116 -5.22 -23.09 24.31
N PRO A 117 -6.47 -23.46 24.01
CA PRO A 117 -6.84 -24.86 23.80
C PRO A 117 -5.99 -25.53 22.73
N LYS A 118 -5.49 -26.73 22.98
CA LYS A 118 -4.54 -27.41 22.07
C LYS A 118 -5.08 -27.57 20.65
N HIS A 119 -6.37 -27.76 20.46
CA HIS A 119 -6.99 -27.94 19.15
C HIS A 119 -7.20 -26.62 18.38
N TRP A 120 -6.95 -25.46 19.01
CA TRP A 120 -6.97 -24.16 18.32
C TRP A 120 -5.69 -23.87 17.56
N TRP A 121 -4.59 -24.57 17.84
CA TRP A 121 -3.36 -24.36 17.10
C TRP A 121 -3.48 -24.84 15.65
N ALA A 122 -3.10 -24.00 14.70
CA ALA A 122 -2.95 -24.40 13.30
C ALA A 122 -1.73 -25.31 13.17
N LEU A 123 -1.89 -26.43 12.49
CA LEU A 123 -0.83 -27.41 12.29
C LEU A 123 -0.32 -27.38 10.84
N LYS A 124 1.00 -27.54 10.70
CA LYS A 124 1.67 -27.76 9.42
C LYS A 124 2.58 -28.96 9.57
N ASN A 125 2.31 -30.01 8.79
CA ASN A 125 3.03 -31.30 8.86
C ASN A 125 2.95 -31.96 10.27
N GLY A 126 1.82 -31.78 10.98
CA GLY A 126 1.62 -32.34 12.33
C GLY A 126 2.18 -31.52 13.49
N GLU A 127 2.95 -30.47 13.21
CA GLU A 127 3.51 -29.56 14.21
C GLU A 127 2.78 -28.21 14.21
N ARG A 128 2.84 -27.49 15.33
CA ARG A 128 2.27 -26.12 15.40
C ARG A 128 2.95 -25.23 14.36
N TRP A 129 2.13 -24.57 13.55
CA TRP A 129 2.64 -23.68 12.52
C TRP A 129 3.22 -22.42 13.14
N SER A 130 4.56 -22.24 13.03
CA SER A 130 5.23 -21.00 13.45
C SER A 130 4.73 -19.82 12.63
N GLY A 131 4.33 -18.76 13.32
CA GLY A 131 3.96 -17.47 12.74
C GLY A 131 5.08 -16.45 12.87
N TRP A 132 4.77 -15.29 13.48
CA TRP A 132 5.74 -14.28 13.84
C TRP A 132 6.78 -14.84 14.84
N PRO A 133 8.01 -14.31 14.91
CA PRO A 133 9.02 -14.79 15.86
C PRO A 133 8.47 -14.87 17.30
N GLY A 134 8.50 -16.08 17.88
CA GLY A 134 7.95 -16.37 19.22
C GLY A 134 6.44 -16.57 19.28
N LYS A 135 5.74 -16.61 18.14
CA LYS A 135 4.31 -16.87 18.05
C LYS A 135 3.98 -18.08 17.18
N PHE A 136 2.84 -18.65 17.41
CA PHE A 136 2.25 -19.75 16.64
C PHE A 136 0.88 -19.36 16.09
N ARG A 137 0.56 -19.85 14.91
CA ARG A 137 -0.71 -19.60 14.24
C ARG A 137 -1.88 -20.27 14.96
N ILE A 138 -2.98 -19.54 15.03
CA ILE A 138 -4.28 -20.05 15.50
C ILE A 138 -5.12 -20.47 14.28
N ASN A 139 -5.90 -21.53 14.45
CA ASN A 139 -6.79 -22.03 13.41
C ASN A 139 -8.09 -21.21 13.34
N THR A 140 -8.07 -20.12 12.62
CA THR A 140 -9.22 -19.23 12.42
C THR A 140 -10.35 -19.84 11.56
N ALA A 141 -10.18 -21.06 11.02
CA ALA A 141 -11.28 -21.79 10.39
C ALA A 141 -12.29 -22.34 11.44
N LEU A 142 -11.91 -22.37 12.71
CA LEU A 142 -12.78 -22.80 13.81
C LEU A 142 -13.70 -21.64 14.24
N THR A 143 -15.00 -21.81 14.09
CA THR A 143 -15.99 -20.79 14.48
C THR A 143 -15.90 -20.44 15.97
N GLU A 144 -15.54 -21.39 16.83
CA GLU A 144 -15.36 -21.15 18.28
C GLU A 144 -14.22 -20.16 18.57
N VAL A 145 -13.14 -20.17 17.76
CA VAL A 145 -12.03 -19.21 17.86
C VAL A 145 -12.52 -17.81 17.50
N LEU A 146 -13.28 -17.69 16.42
CA LEU A 146 -13.87 -16.43 15.99
C LEU A 146 -14.90 -15.91 16.99
N GLN A 147 -15.73 -16.80 17.55
CA GLN A 147 -16.70 -16.46 18.60
C GLN A 147 -16.01 -15.96 19.88
N PHE A 148 -14.94 -16.63 20.30
CA PHE A 148 -14.14 -16.21 21.45
C PHE A 148 -13.60 -14.79 21.28
N ASN A 149 -13.03 -14.48 20.10
CA ASN A 149 -12.53 -13.13 19.81
C ASN A 149 -13.66 -12.09 19.75
N LEU A 150 -14.82 -12.44 19.17
CA LEU A 150 -15.98 -11.55 19.15
C LEU A 150 -16.48 -11.23 20.57
N ASP A 151 -16.55 -12.22 21.44
CA ASP A 151 -17.00 -12.04 22.82
C ASP A 151 -16.02 -11.20 23.64
N LYS A 152 -14.71 -11.38 23.46
CA LYS A 152 -13.68 -10.52 24.05
C LYS A 152 -13.81 -9.07 23.57
N VAL A 153 -13.96 -8.86 22.26
CA VAL A 153 -14.13 -7.50 21.70
C VAL A 153 -15.41 -6.86 22.24
N ARG A 154 -16.50 -7.65 22.36
CA ARG A 154 -17.76 -7.16 22.92
C ARG A 154 -17.61 -6.69 24.36
N THR A 155 -16.96 -7.50 25.21
CA THR A 155 -16.86 -7.22 26.66
C THR A 155 -15.72 -6.26 26.98
N GLU A 156 -14.53 -6.49 26.46
CA GLU A 156 -13.32 -5.80 26.88
C GLU A 156 -13.02 -4.53 26.07
N ILE A 157 -13.57 -4.39 24.88
CA ILE A 157 -13.40 -3.20 24.04
C ILE A 157 -14.70 -2.43 23.92
N CYS A 158 -15.73 -3.03 23.35
CA CYS A 158 -17.00 -2.35 23.12
C CYS A 158 -17.80 -2.12 24.41
N GLY A 159 -17.54 -2.87 25.47
CA GLY A 159 -18.07 -2.61 26.81
C GLY A 159 -17.46 -1.40 27.52
N ARG A 160 -16.42 -0.76 26.94
CA ARG A 160 -15.70 0.37 27.54
C ARG A 160 -15.83 1.64 26.69
N GLU A 161 -16.29 2.72 27.29
CA GLU A 161 -16.54 3.99 26.58
C GLU A 161 -15.25 4.70 26.12
N CYS A 162 -14.10 4.33 26.70
CA CYS A 162 -12.81 4.93 26.34
C CYS A 162 -12.33 4.52 24.93
N PHE A 163 -12.82 3.41 24.37
CA PHE A 163 -12.44 2.95 23.05
C PHE A 163 -13.54 3.25 22.02
N ASP A 164 -13.17 3.58 20.79
CA ASP A 164 -14.12 3.89 19.72
C ASP A 164 -14.48 2.65 18.88
N GLY A 165 -13.68 1.60 18.97
CA GLY A 165 -13.84 0.35 18.24
C GLY A 165 -12.59 -0.52 18.34
N VAL A 166 -12.28 -1.28 17.28
CA VAL A 166 -11.21 -2.28 17.29
C VAL A 166 -10.38 -2.22 16.01
N PHE A 167 -9.10 -2.53 16.15
CA PHE A 167 -8.20 -2.84 15.05
C PHE A 167 -7.84 -4.32 15.10
N TYR A 168 -8.17 -5.05 14.02
CA TYR A 168 -7.81 -6.45 13.87
C TYR A 168 -6.53 -6.58 13.05
N ASP A 169 -5.59 -7.34 13.56
CA ASP A 169 -4.42 -7.79 12.82
C ASP A 169 -4.70 -9.19 12.28
N VAL A 170 -5.34 -9.27 11.12
CA VAL A 170 -5.80 -10.51 10.48
C VAL A 170 -5.49 -10.47 8.98
N TRP A 171 -5.47 -11.67 8.37
CA TRP A 171 -5.25 -11.84 6.94
C TRP A 171 -6.59 -11.91 6.20
N GLY A 172 -6.85 -10.88 5.41
CA GLY A 172 -8.03 -10.76 4.57
C GLY A 172 -9.31 -10.37 5.32
N PRO A 173 -10.32 -9.83 4.61
CA PRO A 173 -11.62 -9.53 5.19
C PRO A 173 -12.24 -10.85 5.66
N ASP A 174 -12.37 -10.98 6.94
CA ASP A 174 -13.04 -12.11 7.58
C ASP A 174 -14.55 -11.93 7.41
N ASP A 175 -15.16 -12.76 6.58
CA ASP A 175 -16.59 -12.70 6.28
C ASP A 175 -17.46 -13.10 7.50
N TRP A 176 -16.89 -13.62 8.59
CA TRP A 176 -17.61 -14.00 9.80
C TRP A 176 -17.42 -12.98 10.94
N LEU A 177 -16.20 -12.69 11.34
CA LEU A 177 -15.89 -11.88 12.54
C LEU A 177 -16.15 -10.39 12.30
N VAL A 178 -15.66 -9.85 11.20
CA VAL A 178 -15.71 -8.41 10.90
C VAL A 178 -17.14 -7.87 10.80
N PRO A 179 -18.10 -8.49 10.05
CA PRO A 179 -19.47 -8.01 10.00
C PRO A 179 -20.16 -8.03 11.37
N ARG A 180 -19.96 -9.08 12.18
CA ARG A 180 -20.54 -9.19 13.52
C ARG A 180 -19.98 -8.18 14.50
N THR A 181 -18.68 -7.88 14.39
CA THR A 181 -18.07 -6.79 15.16
C THR A 181 -18.66 -5.43 14.77
N ALA A 182 -18.90 -5.22 13.48
CA ALA A 182 -19.48 -3.98 12.98
C ALA A 182 -20.93 -3.72 13.50
N GLU A 183 -21.64 -4.76 13.91
CA GLU A 183 -22.97 -4.68 14.51
C GLU A 183 -22.95 -4.30 16.00
N LEU A 184 -21.80 -4.42 16.68
CA LEU A 184 -21.67 -4.06 18.09
C LEU A 184 -21.96 -2.56 18.31
N ARG A 185 -22.41 -2.20 19.52
CA ARG A 185 -22.84 -0.83 19.87
C ARG A 185 -23.91 -0.27 18.93
N ASP A 186 -24.90 -1.09 18.58
CA ASP A 186 -25.96 -0.71 17.64
C ASP A 186 -25.41 -0.26 16.29
N GLY A 187 -24.39 -0.95 15.79
CA GLY A 187 -23.75 -0.63 14.53
C GLY A 187 -22.78 0.55 14.58
N LYS A 188 -22.39 1.03 15.77
CA LYS A 188 -21.49 2.19 15.92
C LYS A 188 -20.05 1.82 16.22
N ALA A 189 -19.72 0.53 16.43
CA ALA A 189 -18.34 0.13 16.62
C ALA A 189 -17.50 0.43 15.39
N VAL A 190 -16.36 1.13 15.56
CA VAL A 190 -15.38 1.34 14.49
C VAL A 190 -14.59 0.06 14.30
N VAL A 191 -14.52 -0.44 13.07
CA VAL A 191 -13.77 -1.65 12.74
C VAL A 191 -12.73 -1.33 11.68
N MET A 192 -11.48 -1.55 12.01
CA MET A 192 -10.33 -1.40 11.13
C MET A 192 -9.58 -2.72 11.03
N LEU A 193 -9.02 -3.02 9.86
CA LEU A 193 -8.36 -4.28 9.56
C LEU A 193 -6.93 -4.03 9.02
N ASN A 194 -5.96 -4.84 9.43
CA ASN A 194 -4.70 -5.01 8.70
C ASN A 194 -4.79 -6.26 7.81
N ASP A 195 -4.78 -6.06 6.50
CA ASP A 195 -4.74 -7.11 5.48
C ASP A 195 -3.38 -7.13 4.75
N GLY A 196 -2.42 -6.34 5.20
CA GLY A 196 -1.12 -6.16 4.55
C GLY A 196 -1.20 -5.49 3.17
N SER A 197 -2.44 -5.17 2.72
CA SER A 197 -2.72 -4.49 1.46
C SER A 197 -4.04 -3.72 1.55
N LEU A 198 -4.47 -3.12 0.43
CA LEU A 198 -5.81 -2.51 0.33
C LEU A 198 -6.76 -3.52 -0.33
N PRO A 199 -7.57 -4.28 0.43
CA PRO A 199 -8.45 -5.30 -0.14
C PRO A 199 -9.52 -4.71 -1.05
N ARG A 200 -10.06 -5.52 -1.96
CA ARG A 200 -11.06 -5.11 -2.95
C ARG A 200 -12.51 -5.30 -2.50
N LYS A 201 -12.72 -5.80 -1.28
CA LYS A 201 -14.04 -6.06 -0.66
C LYS A 201 -14.03 -5.65 0.82
N GLY A 202 -15.17 -5.70 1.48
CA GLY A 202 -15.31 -5.42 2.91
C GLY A 202 -15.78 -4.01 3.25
N PHE A 203 -16.02 -3.14 2.27
CA PHE A 203 -16.40 -1.73 2.49
C PHE A 203 -17.62 -1.53 3.38
N ALA A 204 -18.62 -2.44 3.27
CA ALA A 204 -19.86 -2.33 4.06
C ALA A 204 -19.68 -2.62 5.55
N SER A 205 -18.65 -3.38 5.94
CA SER A 205 -18.41 -3.81 7.31
C SER A 205 -17.24 -3.10 7.98
N LEU A 206 -16.33 -2.51 7.21
CA LEU A 206 -15.13 -1.85 7.69
C LEU A 206 -15.24 -0.33 7.62
N ASN A 207 -14.72 0.34 8.64
CA ASN A 207 -14.49 1.78 8.64
C ASN A 207 -13.18 2.16 7.96
N GLY A 208 -12.28 1.20 7.80
CA GLY A 208 -11.02 1.40 7.11
C GLY A 208 -10.08 0.21 7.19
N VAL A 209 -8.94 0.35 6.53
CA VAL A 209 -7.86 -0.64 6.47
C VAL A 209 -6.51 0.04 6.66
N LEU A 210 -5.54 -0.72 7.14
CA LEU A 210 -4.15 -0.29 7.23
C LEU A 210 -3.43 -0.65 5.93
N ALA A 211 -2.93 0.35 5.21
CA ALA A 211 -2.02 0.18 4.08
C ALA A 211 -0.57 0.18 4.62
N GLU A 212 -0.13 -0.99 5.11
CA GLU A 212 1.17 -1.15 5.76
C GLU A 212 2.28 -1.33 4.74
N ASP A 213 3.26 -0.42 4.74
CA ASP A 213 4.42 -0.40 3.83
C ASP A 213 4.09 -0.40 2.32
N GLU A 214 2.83 -0.14 1.92
CA GLU A 214 2.46 -0.12 0.50
C GLU A 214 3.19 1.00 -0.28
N ILE A 215 3.43 2.16 0.33
CA ILE A 215 4.25 3.24 -0.26
C ILE A 215 5.69 2.75 -0.49
N ASN A 216 6.25 1.97 0.42
CA ASN A 216 7.58 1.37 0.26
C ASN A 216 7.60 0.40 -0.94
N ARG A 217 6.52 -0.38 -1.12
CA ARG A 217 6.37 -1.28 -2.27
C ARG A 217 6.20 -0.53 -3.60
N VAL A 218 5.55 0.65 -3.57
CA VAL A 218 5.46 1.54 -4.74
C VAL A 218 6.85 2.03 -5.15
N ILE A 219 7.64 2.54 -4.20
CA ILE A 219 9.01 3.01 -4.45
C ILE A 219 9.90 1.85 -4.94
N ASP A 220 9.71 0.64 -4.42
CA ASP A 220 10.40 -0.58 -4.86
C ASP A 220 9.96 -1.07 -6.27
N GLY A 221 8.96 -0.44 -6.89
CA GLY A 221 8.41 -0.85 -8.20
C GLY A 221 7.52 -2.09 -8.14
N LYS A 222 7.19 -2.62 -6.95
CA LYS A 222 6.38 -3.82 -6.76
C LYS A 222 4.88 -3.57 -6.89
N VAL A 223 4.45 -2.33 -6.65
CA VAL A 223 3.06 -1.87 -6.73
C VAL A 223 3.04 -0.61 -7.59
N ASP A 224 2.10 -0.51 -8.52
CA ASP A 224 1.89 0.72 -9.29
C ASP A 224 1.26 1.80 -8.42
N PHE A 225 1.76 3.04 -8.52
CA PHE A 225 1.25 4.16 -7.74
C PHE A 225 -0.21 4.49 -8.04
N GLU A 226 -0.60 4.46 -9.33
CA GLU A 226 -1.97 4.78 -9.74
C GLU A 226 -2.96 3.72 -9.25
N ASP A 227 -2.59 2.43 -9.33
CA ASP A 227 -3.42 1.34 -8.80
C ASP A 227 -3.55 1.42 -7.27
N PHE A 228 -2.45 1.71 -6.57
CA PHE A 228 -2.47 1.92 -5.12
C PHE A 228 -3.37 3.10 -4.74
N LEU A 229 -3.18 4.26 -5.38
CA LEU A 229 -3.95 5.46 -5.08
C LEU A 229 -5.44 5.26 -5.40
N ALA A 230 -5.78 4.62 -6.51
CA ALA A 230 -7.17 4.33 -6.87
C ALA A 230 -7.86 3.47 -5.80
N ARG A 231 -7.19 2.42 -5.29
CA ARG A 231 -7.70 1.57 -4.20
C ARG A 231 -7.83 2.36 -2.91
N TYR A 232 -6.84 3.17 -2.56
CA TYR A 232 -6.88 4.03 -1.36
C TYR A 232 -8.04 5.02 -1.42
N LEU A 233 -8.22 5.72 -2.53
CA LEU A 233 -9.33 6.66 -2.72
C LEU A 233 -10.70 5.96 -2.64
N ARG A 234 -10.79 4.73 -3.15
CA ARG A 234 -11.99 3.92 -3.02
C ARG A 234 -12.29 3.60 -1.55
N TRP A 235 -11.29 3.18 -0.77
CA TRP A 235 -11.44 2.91 0.65
C TRP A 235 -11.88 4.13 1.45
N THR A 236 -11.33 5.32 1.16
CA THR A 236 -11.73 6.55 1.87
C THR A 236 -13.12 7.05 1.48
N ARG A 237 -13.64 6.65 0.32
CA ARG A 237 -14.98 7.02 -0.16
C ARG A 237 -16.07 6.05 0.26
N GLU A 238 -15.84 4.74 0.13
CA GLU A 238 -16.85 3.69 0.21
C GLU A 238 -16.93 3.00 1.59
N SER A 239 -15.95 3.16 2.47
CA SER A 239 -15.96 2.62 3.83
C SER A 239 -17.07 3.23 4.68
N ARG A 240 -17.45 2.48 5.72
CA ARG A 240 -18.31 3.00 6.79
C ARG A 240 -17.71 4.27 7.42
N LYS A 241 -18.58 5.16 7.91
CA LYS A 241 -18.15 6.38 8.63
C LYS A 241 -18.09 6.12 10.15
N PRO A 242 -17.13 6.75 10.89
CA PRO A 242 -16.02 7.57 10.37
C PRO A 242 -15.00 6.74 9.62
N VAL A 243 -14.38 7.32 8.58
CA VAL A 243 -13.30 6.66 7.84
C VAL A 243 -12.05 6.62 8.69
N VAL A 244 -11.42 5.44 8.80
CA VAL A 244 -10.15 5.23 9.52
C VAL A 244 -9.07 4.56 8.67
N THR A 245 -9.22 4.55 7.35
CA THR A 245 -8.16 4.04 6.47
C THR A 245 -6.87 4.82 6.68
N MET A 246 -5.77 4.12 6.91
CA MET A 246 -4.48 4.73 7.23
C MET A 246 -3.38 4.19 6.32
N ILE A 247 -2.55 5.09 5.80
CA ILE A 247 -1.28 4.76 5.17
C ILE A 247 -0.20 4.86 6.23
N VAL A 248 0.57 3.77 6.43
CA VAL A 248 1.79 3.81 7.23
C VAL A 248 2.97 3.36 6.37
N CYS A 249 4.06 4.09 6.43
CA CYS A 249 5.30 3.77 5.74
C CYS A 249 6.52 4.02 6.62
N ARG A 250 7.69 3.62 6.15
CA ARG A 250 8.96 3.67 6.86
C ARG A 250 10.09 4.15 5.94
N PRO A 251 11.25 4.54 6.49
CA PRO A 251 12.43 4.81 5.66
C PRO A 251 12.81 3.62 4.77
N GLN A 252 13.17 3.89 3.51
CA GLN A 252 13.56 2.85 2.55
C GLN A 252 14.83 2.11 2.95
N ASN A 253 15.74 2.79 3.63
CA ASN A 253 17.05 2.26 4.03
C ASN A 253 17.05 1.56 5.40
N ILE A 254 15.89 1.39 6.04
CA ILE A 254 15.80 0.66 7.31
C ILE A 254 15.56 -0.83 7.05
N ASN A 255 16.27 -1.68 7.78
CA ASN A 255 16.01 -3.11 7.72
C ASN A 255 14.69 -3.43 8.41
N ASN A 256 13.75 -4.07 7.68
CA ASN A 256 12.43 -4.41 8.22
C ASN A 256 12.31 -5.89 8.65
N ASP A 257 13.44 -6.63 8.73
CA ASP A 257 13.46 -8.01 9.22
C ASP A 257 13.42 -8.05 10.75
N PRO A 258 12.34 -8.60 11.37
CA PRO A 258 12.24 -8.70 12.82
C PRO A 258 13.40 -9.47 13.46
N SER A 259 13.92 -10.51 12.80
CA SER A 259 15.01 -11.32 13.31
C SER A 259 16.32 -10.54 13.44
N TYR A 260 16.51 -9.51 12.61
CA TYR A 260 17.61 -8.56 12.74
C TYR A 260 17.46 -7.71 14.01
N TRP A 261 16.28 -7.13 14.23
CA TRP A 261 15.99 -6.23 15.36
C TRP A 261 16.06 -6.94 16.70
N HIS A 262 15.66 -8.19 16.81
CA HIS A 262 15.73 -8.96 18.06
C HIS A 262 17.16 -9.14 18.58
N LYS A 263 18.17 -9.01 17.73
CA LYS A 263 19.59 -9.11 18.10
C LYS A 263 20.18 -7.80 18.66
N LEU A 264 19.46 -6.70 18.52
CA LEU A 264 19.92 -5.35 18.86
C LEU A 264 19.40 -4.92 20.23
N ASN A 265 20.26 -4.23 21.00
CA ASN A 265 19.81 -3.53 22.20
C ASN A 265 19.10 -2.22 21.87
N TRP A 266 18.45 -1.63 22.89
CA TRP A 266 17.66 -0.41 22.72
C TRP A 266 18.45 0.76 22.10
N LYS A 267 19.68 0.98 22.55
CA LYS A 267 20.52 2.10 22.05
C LYS A 267 20.88 1.92 20.58
N GLU A 268 21.20 0.70 20.19
CA GLU A 268 21.48 0.36 18.78
C GLU A 268 20.26 0.59 17.90
N ARG A 269 19.08 0.15 18.34
CA ARG A 269 17.81 0.38 17.62
C ARG A 269 17.55 1.86 17.43
N GLN A 270 17.62 2.67 18.49
CA GLN A 270 17.40 4.12 18.40
C GLN A 270 18.40 4.80 17.45
N ALA A 271 19.68 4.42 17.50
CA ALA A 271 20.69 5.00 16.61
C ALA A 271 20.42 4.65 15.13
N ILE A 272 19.89 3.46 14.84
CA ILE A 272 19.48 3.07 13.47
C ILE A 272 18.27 3.91 13.04
N CYS A 273 17.25 4.01 13.90
CA CYS A 273 16.03 4.78 13.61
C CYS A 273 16.35 6.24 13.30
N GLU A 274 17.19 6.89 14.11
CA GLU A 274 17.55 8.31 13.90
C GLU A 274 18.37 8.52 12.61
N ARG A 275 19.28 7.62 12.28
CA ARG A 275 20.00 7.70 10.99
C ARG A 275 19.04 7.51 9.80
N ALA A 276 18.13 6.56 9.89
CA ALA A 276 17.14 6.32 8.85
C ALA A 276 16.24 7.53 8.65
N ARG A 277 15.73 8.11 9.76
CA ARG A 277 14.94 9.34 9.75
C ARG A 277 15.66 10.50 9.06
N ALA A 278 16.92 10.72 9.38
CA ALA A 278 17.71 11.85 8.86
C ALA A 278 17.99 11.74 7.34
N SER A 279 17.81 10.55 6.75
CA SER A 279 18.21 10.28 5.36
C SER A 279 17.04 10.10 4.40
N ASP A 280 15.79 10.02 4.87
CA ASP A 280 14.64 9.70 4.00
C ASP A 280 13.35 10.45 4.34
N ASP A 281 13.39 11.78 4.25
CA ASP A 281 12.17 12.59 4.31
C ASP A 281 11.27 12.43 3.08
N LYS A 282 11.81 11.96 1.97
CA LYS A 282 11.09 11.84 0.70
C LYS A 282 9.99 10.79 0.77
N THR A 283 10.27 9.61 1.34
CA THR A 283 9.25 8.58 1.56
C THR A 283 8.13 9.07 2.46
N MET A 284 8.48 9.82 3.53
CA MET A 284 7.49 10.44 4.40
C MET A 284 6.58 11.40 3.61
N ARG A 285 7.14 12.30 2.81
CA ARG A 285 6.37 13.27 2.04
C ARG A 285 5.50 12.63 0.97
N LEU A 286 6.01 11.60 0.28
CA LEU A 286 5.22 10.82 -0.68
C LEU A 286 4.00 10.19 0.02
N GLY A 287 4.22 9.50 1.14
CA GLY A 287 3.17 8.85 1.90
C GLY A 287 2.13 9.84 2.43
N LEU A 288 2.58 10.94 3.05
CA LEU A 288 1.71 11.99 3.56
C LEU A 288 0.87 12.62 2.45
N ALA A 289 1.50 13.06 1.36
CA ALA A 289 0.80 13.68 0.24
C ALA A 289 -0.19 12.72 -0.41
N THR A 290 0.15 11.41 -0.48
CA THR A 290 -0.77 10.37 -0.96
C THR A 290 -1.98 10.22 -0.04
N ALA A 291 -1.77 10.20 1.29
CA ALA A 291 -2.85 10.14 2.24
C ALA A 291 -3.79 11.37 2.16
N LEU A 292 -3.22 12.54 1.89
CA LEU A 292 -3.96 13.78 1.71
C LEU A 292 -4.80 13.83 0.41
N MET A 293 -4.57 12.93 -0.55
CA MET A 293 -5.46 12.81 -1.73
C MET A 293 -6.83 12.22 -1.35
N GLY A 294 -6.93 11.47 -0.26
CA GLY A 294 -8.19 10.92 0.27
C GLY A 294 -8.50 11.48 1.68
N ASP A 295 -9.48 10.86 2.35
CA ASP A 295 -9.97 11.29 3.68
C ASP A 295 -9.38 10.45 4.82
N GLY A 296 -8.29 9.73 4.59
CA GLY A 296 -7.67 8.84 5.56
C GLY A 296 -6.63 9.51 6.47
N TYR A 297 -5.83 8.67 7.10
CA TYR A 297 -4.81 9.03 8.07
C TYR A 297 -3.42 8.65 7.54
N PHE A 298 -2.40 9.26 8.12
CA PHE A 298 -1.02 9.00 7.78
C PHE A 298 -0.16 8.73 9.01
N GLY A 299 0.78 7.77 8.90
CA GLY A 299 1.84 7.51 9.88
C GLY A 299 3.17 7.24 9.20
N TYR A 300 4.25 7.69 9.83
CA TYR A 300 5.61 7.39 9.41
C TYR A 300 6.43 7.02 10.62
N ASP A 301 6.97 5.83 10.63
CA ASP A 301 7.70 5.25 11.74
C ASP A 301 8.90 4.40 11.28
N ALA A 302 9.60 3.77 12.20
CA ALA A 302 10.81 3.01 11.89
C ALA A 302 10.54 1.56 11.40
N GLY A 303 9.28 1.22 11.09
CA GLY A 303 8.92 -0.08 10.52
C GLY A 303 8.60 -1.15 11.57
N THR A 304 8.46 -2.37 11.11
CA THR A 304 7.79 -3.48 11.80
C THR A 304 8.22 -3.72 13.26
N SER A 305 9.49 -3.54 13.59
CA SER A 305 9.97 -3.78 14.96
C SER A 305 10.01 -2.54 15.84
N GLU A 306 9.83 -1.34 15.26
CA GLU A 306 9.94 -0.06 15.95
C GLU A 306 8.81 0.92 15.55
N ARG A 307 7.61 0.37 15.28
CA ARG A 307 6.42 1.15 14.90
C ARG A 307 5.96 2.15 15.96
N GLY A 308 6.51 2.11 17.14
CA GLY A 308 6.27 3.08 18.21
C GLY A 308 7.13 4.32 18.18
N THR A 309 7.89 4.59 17.14
CA THR A 309 8.69 5.82 17.05
C THR A 309 7.80 7.05 16.97
N TRP A 310 8.21 8.10 17.70
CA TRP A 310 7.44 9.34 17.84
C TRP A 310 8.06 10.46 17.04
N TRP A 311 8.16 10.28 15.74
CA TRP A 311 8.67 11.29 14.85
C TRP A 311 7.60 12.34 14.53
N TRP A 312 8.01 13.60 14.46
CA TRP A 312 7.15 14.69 14.07
C TRP A 312 7.83 15.57 13.02
N TYR A 313 7.09 15.93 11.99
CA TYR A 313 7.58 16.68 10.83
C TYR A 313 6.79 17.98 10.70
N ARG A 314 7.43 19.04 10.17
CA ARG A 314 6.78 20.33 9.93
C ARG A 314 5.56 20.24 9.03
N GLU A 315 5.54 19.29 8.11
CA GLU A 315 4.44 19.00 7.21
C GLU A 315 3.17 18.57 7.96
N TYR A 316 3.31 17.96 9.13
CA TYR A 316 2.19 17.55 9.98
C TYR A 316 1.48 18.74 10.64
N ASP A 317 2.20 19.84 10.86
CA ASP A 317 1.67 21.06 11.45
C ASP A 317 1.12 22.03 10.37
N ALA A 318 1.11 21.66 9.08
CA ALA A 318 0.56 22.50 8.02
C ALA A 318 -0.95 22.74 8.21
N PRO A 319 -1.42 24.00 8.31
CA PRO A 319 -2.82 24.30 8.61
C PRO A 319 -3.70 24.17 7.37
N LEU A 320 -3.87 22.94 6.88
CA LEU A 320 -4.65 22.70 5.66
C LEU A 320 -6.16 22.89 5.83
N GLY A 321 -6.71 22.64 7.03
CA GLY A 321 -8.17 22.68 7.23
C GLY A 321 -8.87 21.51 6.56
N HIS A 322 -9.97 21.76 5.83
CA HIS A 322 -10.74 20.75 5.13
C HIS A 322 -10.56 20.82 3.61
N PRO A 323 -10.76 19.71 2.88
CA PRO A 323 -10.61 19.72 1.43
C PRO A 323 -11.82 20.34 0.73
N HIS A 324 -11.58 21.06 -0.38
CA HIS A 324 -12.64 21.66 -1.21
C HIS A 324 -13.32 20.64 -2.14
N GLY A 325 -12.84 19.38 -2.18
CA GLY A 325 -13.37 18.33 -3.04
C GLY A 325 -12.45 17.13 -3.17
N PRO A 326 -12.72 16.24 -4.12
CA PRO A 326 -11.85 15.11 -4.39
C PRO A 326 -10.53 15.55 -5.02
N ALA A 327 -9.51 14.70 -4.87
CA ALA A 327 -8.26 14.87 -5.60
C ALA A 327 -8.49 14.76 -7.12
N ARG A 328 -7.71 15.51 -7.89
CA ARG A 328 -7.71 15.46 -9.35
C ARG A 328 -6.34 15.09 -9.89
N ARG A 329 -6.34 14.41 -11.00
CA ARG A 329 -5.13 14.09 -11.75
C ARG A 329 -4.82 15.20 -12.74
N ASN A 330 -3.59 15.67 -12.77
CA ASN A 330 -3.09 16.67 -13.70
C ASN A 330 -2.57 16.01 -15.01
N ALA A 331 -2.42 16.79 -16.08
CA ALA A 331 -1.96 16.29 -17.38
C ALA A 331 -0.52 15.76 -17.36
N ASP A 332 0.31 16.22 -16.42
CA ASP A 332 1.70 15.79 -16.22
C ASP A 332 1.82 14.48 -15.40
N GLY A 333 0.69 13.90 -15.00
CA GLY A 333 0.64 12.66 -14.22
C GLY A 333 0.67 12.87 -12.71
N THR A 334 0.83 14.10 -12.21
CA THR A 334 0.70 14.39 -10.79
C THR A 334 -0.76 14.36 -10.34
N TRP A 335 -0.96 14.18 -9.03
CA TRP A 335 -2.25 14.36 -8.39
C TRP A 335 -2.25 15.58 -7.49
N GLN A 336 -3.39 16.26 -7.41
CA GLN A 336 -3.54 17.48 -6.64
C GLN A 336 -4.87 17.48 -5.90
N ARG A 337 -4.85 18.02 -4.67
CA ARG A 337 -6.05 18.32 -3.88
C ARG A 337 -5.91 19.69 -3.23
N ASP A 338 -6.98 20.49 -3.31
CA ASP A 338 -7.05 21.82 -2.73
C ASP A 338 -7.80 21.77 -1.39
N PHE A 339 -7.33 22.56 -0.42
CA PHE A 339 -7.83 22.64 0.94
C PHE A 339 -8.06 24.13 1.33
N ASP A 340 -8.74 24.37 2.47
CA ASP A 340 -8.97 25.73 2.98
C ASP A 340 -7.67 26.53 3.10
N GLY A 341 -6.62 25.90 3.61
CA GLY A 341 -5.33 26.54 3.91
C GLY A 341 -4.27 26.34 2.83
N GLY A 342 -4.49 25.55 1.79
CA GLY A 342 -3.45 25.31 0.79
C GLY A 342 -3.75 24.25 -0.25
N THR A 343 -2.70 23.85 -0.95
CA THR A 343 -2.75 22.85 -2.02
C THR A 343 -1.72 21.76 -1.76
N VAL A 344 -2.09 20.52 -1.98
CA VAL A 344 -1.20 19.36 -1.92
C VAL A 344 -1.01 18.80 -3.31
N VAL A 345 0.25 18.54 -3.69
CA VAL A 345 0.58 17.89 -4.96
C VAL A 345 1.45 16.66 -4.67
N VAL A 346 1.14 15.55 -5.32
CA VAL A 346 1.94 14.32 -5.26
C VAL A 346 2.39 13.89 -6.65
N ASN A 347 3.68 13.62 -6.78
CA ASN A 347 4.30 13.05 -7.97
C ASN A 347 4.58 11.56 -7.73
N GLY A 348 3.67 10.69 -8.18
CA GLY A 348 3.84 9.23 -8.14
C GLY A 348 4.55 8.66 -9.36
N THR A 349 5.17 9.50 -10.21
CA THR A 349 5.90 9.06 -11.42
C THR A 349 7.39 8.86 -11.12
N LEU A 350 8.10 8.18 -11.99
CA LEU A 350 9.56 8.01 -11.88
C LEU A 350 10.36 9.21 -12.42
N PHE A 351 9.71 10.23 -12.94
CA PHE A 351 10.37 11.40 -13.52
C PHE A 351 10.06 12.66 -12.72
N ASP A 352 11.02 13.57 -12.67
CA ASP A 352 10.78 14.90 -12.11
C ASP A 352 9.74 15.64 -12.94
N VAL A 353 8.83 16.34 -12.27
CA VAL A 353 7.79 17.16 -12.90
C VAL A 353 7.82 18.59 -12.35
N VAL A 354 7.28 19.53 -13.10
CA VAL A 354 7.12 20.91 -12.64
C VAL A 354 5.65 21.14 -12.30
N ALA A 355 5.33 21.21 -11.01
CA ALA A 355 4.00 21.60 -10.55
C ALA A 355 3.81 23.12 -10.73
N GLU A 356 2.68 23.52 -11.30
CA GLU A 356 2.27 24.90 -11.44
C GLU A 356 1.05 25.17 -10.57
N LEU A 357 1.17 26.15 -9.68
CA LEU A 357 0.13 26.56 -8.75
C LEU A 357 -0.61 27.80 -9.27
N ARG A 358 -1.89 27.90 -8.97
CA ARG A 358 -2.69 29.07 -9.35
C ARG A 358 -2.29 30.33 -8.59
N ALA A 359 -1.85 30.18 -7.35
CA ALA A 359 -1.44 31.27 -6.48
C ALA A 359 -0.01 31.07 -6.00
N LYS A 360 0.67 32.19 -5.71
CA LYS A 360 2.00 32.18 -5.09
C LYS A 360 1.90 31.52 -3.72
N SER A 361 2.74 30.52 -3.49
CA SER A 361 2.70 29.69 -2.31
C SER A 361 4.10 29.42 -1.78
N ARG A 362 4.17 29.10 -0.48
CA ARG A 362 5.35 28.58 0.18
C ARG A 362 5.28 27.05 0.20
N ASP A 363 6.31 26.39 -0.29
CA ASP A 363 6.54 24.96 -0.08
C ASP A 363 6.94 24.72 1.39
N VAL A 364 6.12 23.96 2.13
CA VAL A 364 6.35 23.70 3.56
C VAL A 364 7.66 22.97 3.79
N SER A 365 8.04 22.05 2.90
CA SER A 365 9.24 21.22 3.05
C SER A 365 10.53 22.00 2.84
N THR A 366 10.57 22.90 1.83
CA THR A 366 11.80 23.60 1.44
C THR A 366 11.82 25.05 1.87
N GLY A 367 10.66 25.64 2.21
CA GLY A 367 10.51 27.07 2.48
C GLY A 367 10.53 27.95 1.22
N ARG A 368 10.71 27.40 0.01
CA ARG A 368 10.70 28.18 -1.24
C ARG A 368 9.33 28.79 -1.49
N VAL A 369 9.34 29.98 -2.06
CA VAL A 369 8.14 30.74 -2.42
C VAL A 369 8.08 30.94 -3.92
N GLY A 370 6.94 30.63 -4.53
CA GLY A 370 6.72 30.77 -5.97
C GLY A 370 5.36 30.27 -6.42
N THR A 371 5.22 30.13 -7.74
CA THR A 371 4.07 29.47 -8.40
C THR A 371 4.50 28.20 -9.15
N ARG A 372 5.81 27.94 -9.24
CA ARG A 372 6.40 26.81 -9.97
C ARG A 372 7.42 26.08 -9.11
N PHE A 373 7.26 24.77 -9.00
CA PHE A 373 8.10 23.93 -8.15
C PHE A 373 8.45 22.62 -8.87
N THR A 374 9.74 22.30 -8.92
CA THR A 374 10.15 20.96 -9.35
C THR A 374 9.86 19.96 -8.24
N LEU A 375 9.00 18.98 -8.53
CA LEU A 375 8.74 17.83 -7.67
C LEU A 375 9.56 16.65 -8.20
N PRO A 376 10.53 16.15 -7.42
CA PRO A 376 11.23 14.92 -7.77
C PRO A 376 10.29 13.74 -7.98
N SER A 377 10.77 12.72 -8.69
CA SER A 377 10.07 11.43 -8.78
C SER A 377 9.73 10.91 -7.39
N PHE A 378 8.56 10.30 -7.20
CA PHE A 378 8.09 9.76 -5.91
C PHE A 378 8.24 10.75 -4.75
N ASP A 379 7.72 11.95 -4.88
CA ASP A 379 7.72 12.98 -3.84
C ASP A 379 6.36 13.66 -3.72
N GLY A 380 6.08 14.28 -2.58
CA GLY A 380 4.87 15.03 -2.32
C GLY A 380 5.17 16.35 -1.62
N ARG A 381 4.35 17.36 -1.88
CA ARG A 381 4.53 18.69 -1.31
C ARG A 381 3.22 19.29 -0.84
N ILE A 382 3.31 20.06 0.24
CA ILE A 382 2.25 20.92 0.75
C ILE A 382 2.64 22.37 0.46
N PHE A 383 1.73 23.11 -0.15
CA PHE A 383 1.90 24.50 -0.55
C PHE A 383 0.88 25.37 0.17
N LEU A 384 1.35 26.33 0.94
CA LEU A 384 0.52 27.29 1.67
C LEU A 384 0.57 28.65 0.96
N PRO A 385 -0.56 29.30 0.66
CA PRO A 385 -0.60 30.64 0.06
C PRO A 385 0.21 31.64 0.87
N THR A 386 0.90 32.55 0.19
CA THR A 386 1.71 33.57 0.87
C THR A 386 1.88 34.82 0.00
N ASP A 387 1.99 35.98 0.65
CA ASP A 387 2.30 37.28 0.01
C ASP A 387 3.81 37.54 -0.08
N GLU A 388 4.65 36.71 0.52
CA GLU A 388 6.10 36.90 0.51
C GLU A 388 6.67 36.92 -0.91
N PRO A 389 7.82 37.60 -1.14
CA PRO A 389 8.52 37.61 -2.38
C PRO A 389 8.87 36.19 -2.86
N ALA A 390 8.83 35.94 -4.17
CA ALA A 390 9.30 34.68 -4.73
C ALA A 390 10.80 34.48 -4.43
N THR A 391 11.20 33.24 -4.15
CA THR A 391 12.57 32.90 -3.80
C THR A 391 13.53 33.18 -4.96
N THR A 392 13.09 32.87 -6.19
CA THR A 392 13.83 33.22 -7.41
C THR A 392 12.87 33.65 -8.52
N ALA A 393 13.37 34.37 -9.53
CA ALA A 393 12.58 34.73 -10.71
C ALA A 393 12.05 33.49 -11.47
N ALA A 394 12.79 32.38 -11.48
CA ALA A 394 12.39 31.14 -12.11
C ALA A 394 11.17 30.48 -11.42
N ASP A 395 10.98 30.75 -10.11
CA ASP A 395 9.86 30.20 -9.33
C ASP A 395 8.48 30.82 -9.73
N VAL A 396 8.46 31.91 -10.47
CA VAL A 396 7.26 32.59 -10.97
C VAL A 396 7.25 32.78 -12.49
N ALA A 397 8.29 32.37 -13.19
CA ALA A 397 8.34 32.48 -14.66
C ALA A 397 7.20 31.66 -15.30
N PRO A 398 6.55 32.18 -16.36
CA PRO A 398 5.53 31.42 -17.09
C PRO A 398 6.11 30.09 -17.62
N ARG A 399 5.24 29.09 -17.70
CA ARG A 399 5.62 27.81 -18.31
C ARG A 399 5.98 28.06 -19.77
N VAL A 400 7.23 27.78 -20.14
CA VAL A 400 7.53 27.43 -21.50
C VAL A 400 6.87 26.08 -21.71
N THR A 401 5.80 26.00 -22.51
CA THR A 401 5.16 24.72 -22.86
C THR A 401 6.26 23.78 -23.33
N ALA A 402 6.69 22.90 -22.43
CA ALA A 402 7.69 21.92 -22.78
C ALA A 402 7.07 21.06 -23.87
N LYS A 403 7.62 21.16 -25.09
CA LYS A 403 7.36 20.20 -26.17
C LYS A 403 7.51 18.80 -25.54
N PRO A 404 6.63 17.82 -25.84
CA PRO A 404 6.86 16.44 -25.41
C PRO A 404 8.31 16.08 -25.66
N PRO A 405 8.97 15.31 -24.79
CA PRO A 405 10.37 14.96 -25.00
C PRO A 405 10.53 14.37 -26.41
N GLU A 406 11.43 14.92 -27.20
CA GLU A 406 11.67 14.44 -28.57
C GLU A 406 12.47 13.14 -28.60
N THR A 407 13.00 12.73 -27.45
CA THR A 407 13.88 11.58 -27.27
C THR A 407 13.37 10.66 -26.18
N LEU A 408 13.86 9.44 -26.17
CA LEU A 408 13.67 8.49 -25.07
C LEU A 408 14.26 9.05 -23.76
N ARG A 409 13.54 8.87 -22.66
CA ARG A 409 13.99 9.23 -21.31
C ARG A 409 14.22 7.95 -20.50
N VAL A 410 15.31 7.93 -19.76
CA VAL A 410 15.61 6.83 -18.82
C VAL A 410 15.72 7.44 -17.43
N ALA A 411 15.01 6.85 -16.47
CA ALA A 411 15.17 7.10 -15.05
C ALA A 411 15.70 5.84 -14.38
N LYS A 412 16.71 5.99 -13.54
CA LYS A 412 17.24 4.92 -12.69
C LYS A 412 17.30 5.44 -11.26
N LEU A 413 16.60 4.77 -10.37
CA LEU A 413 16.64 5.08 -8.95
C LEU A 413 17.80 4.37 -8.27
N ASP A 414 18.26 4.90 -7.13
CA ASP A 414 19.39 4.33 -6.36
C ASP A 414 19.11 2.91 -5.86
N ASN A 415 17.83 2.54 -5.72
CA ASN A 415 17.40 1.19 -5.33
C ASN A 415 17.35 0.19 -6.49
N GLY A 416 17.75 0.59 -7.71
CA GLY A 416 17.79 -0.29 -8.88
C GLY A 416 16.52 -0.32 -9.73
N VAL A 417 15.44 0.40 -9.36
CA VAL A 417 14.25 0.57 -10.21
C VAL A 417 14.61 1.38 -11.46
N ILE A 418 14.18 0.93 -12.63
CA ILE A 418 14.44 1.57 -13.91
C ILE A 418 13.10 1.87 -14.61
N ALA A 419 12.99 3.06 -15.20
CA ALA A 419 11.92 3.38 -16.14
C ALA A 419 12.49 3.88 -17.46
N VAL A 420 11.84 3.50 -18.56
CA VAL A 420 12.10 4.04 -19.89
C VAL A 420 10.81 4.63 -20.42
N GLN A 421 10.85 5.90 -20.84
CA GLN A 421 9.70 6.62 -21.38
C GLN A 421 9.96 7.07 -22.82
N THR A 422 9.01 6.79 -23.70
CA THR A 422 9.05 7.24 -25.10
C THR A 422 8.47 8.64 -25.26
N PRO A 423 8.80 9.35 -26.35
CA PRO A 423 8.17 10.64 -26.69
C PRO A 423 6.64 10.55 -26.80
N GLY A 424 6.11 9.42 -27.25
CA GLY A 424 4.67 9.20 -27.41
C GLY A 424 3.92 8.95 -26.11
N GLY A 425 4.64 8.75 -24.98
CA GLY A 425 4.08 8.56 -23.65
C GLY A 425 3.91 7.09 -23.22
N LEU A 426 4.59 6.15 -23.91
CA LEU A 426 4.77 4.79 -23.40
C LEU A 426 5.86 4.80 -22.33
N GLU A 427 5.60 4.17 -21.19
CA GLU A 427 6.55 4.03 -20.09
C GLU A 427 6.62 2.56 -19.65
N LEU A 428 7.84 2.04 -19.53
CA LEU A 428 8.13 0.71 -19.01
C LEU A 428 8.79 0.86 -17.65
N ARG A 429 8.33 0.12 -16.63
CA ARG A 429 8.91 0.11 -15.29
C ARG A 429 9.43 -1.26 -14.92
N PHE A 430 10.70 -1.33 -14.58
CA PHE A 430 11.37 -2.51 -14.06
C PHE A 430 11.61 -2.32 -12.57
N ASP A 431 11.30 -3.34 -11.77
CA ASP A 431 11.58 -3.31 -10.33
C ASP A 431 13.08 -3.51 -10.06
N ARG A 432 13.49 -3.42 -8.80
CA ARG A 432 14.88 -3.64 -8.37
C ARG A 432 15.38 -5.07 -8.62
N GLU A 433 14.49 -6.01 -8.93
CA GLU A 433 14.80 -7.38 -9.31
C GLU A 433 14.82 -7.55 -10.83
N ALA A 434 14.91 -6.43 -11.58
CA ALA A 434 14.92 -6.38 -13.03
C ALA A 434 13.66 -6.95 -13.73
N LYS A 435 12.56 -7.09 -12.99
CA LYS A 435 11.31 -7.61 -13.56
C LYS A 435 10.50 -6.47 -14.16
N LEU A 436 10.12 -6.57 -15.43
CA LEU A 436 9.11 -5.68 -15.98
C LEU A 436 7.81 -5.87 -15.19
N ARG A 437 7.35 -4.81 -14.52
CA ARG A 437 6.14 -4.81 -13.70
C ARG A 437 4.99 -4.07 -14.35
N HIS A 438 5.29 -2.94 -14.97
CA HIS A 438 4.26 -2.05 -15.49
C HIS A 438 4.61 -1.57 -16.88
N VAL A 439 3.62 -1.63 -17.75
CA VAL A 439 3.59 -0.95 -19.05
C VAL A 439 2.50 0.11 -18.94
N ILE A 440 2.87 1.37 -19.05
CA ILE A 440 2.02 2.54 -18.83
C ILE A 440 1.92 3.34 -20.13
N TRP A 441 0.71 3.75 -20.47
CA TRP A 441 0.47 4.59 -21.65
C TRP A 441 -0.18 5.89 -21.24
N ARG A 442 0.50 7.01 -21.50
CA ARG A 442 0.04 8.36 -21.14
C ARG A 442 -0.42 8.41 -19.69
N SER A 443 0.43 7.88 -18.83
CA SER A 443 0.24 7.79 -17.38
C SER A 443 -0.96 6.92 -16.91
N GLN A 444 -1.54 6.09 -17.78
CA GLN A 444 -2.56 5.11 -17.41
C GLN A 444 -1.99 3.70 -17.48
N PRO A 445 -2.22 2.83 -16.50
CA PRO A 445 -1.82 1.43 -16.57
C PRO A 445 -2.36 0.77 -17.84
N LEU A 446 -1.47 0.16 -18.62
CA LEU A 446 -1.80 -0.56 -19.84
C LEU A 446 -1.73 -2.07 -19.60
N LEU A 447 -0.60 -2.54 -19.11
CA LEU A 447 -0.33 -3.94 -18.82
C LEU A 447 0.45 -4.05 -17.52
N THR A 448 0.29 -5.18 -16.83
CA THR A 448 1.21 -5.59 -15.76
C THR A 448 1.78 -6.96 -16.07
N GLY A 449 3.01 -7.24 -15.60
CA GLY A 449 3.66 -8.52 -15.86
C GLY A 449 4.67 -8.47 -17.02
N GLY A 450 4.91 -9.62 -17.67
CA GLY A 450 5.95 -9.82 -18.68
C GLY A 450 7.12 -10.67 -18.19
N TRP A 451 7.23 -10.88 -16.87
CA TRP A 451 8.20 -11.77 -16.26
C TRP A 451 7.71 -13.23 -16.27
N PRO A 452 8.59 -14.22 -16.45
CA PRO A 452 8.20 -15.62 -16.42
C PRO A 452 7.72 -16.04 -15.03
N LEU A 453 6.58 -16.73 -14.97
CA LEU A 453 6.13 -17.48 -13.81
C LEU A 453 6.47 -18.95 -14.02
N ALA A 454 7.32 -19.50 -13.15
CA ALA A 454 7.76 -20.88 -13.22
C ALA A 454 7.54 -21.60 -11.89
N ARG A 455 7.07 -22.85 -11.94
CA ARG A 455 6.86 -23.72 -10.78
C ARG A 455 7.27 -25.15 -11.10
N ILE A 456 7.88 -25.83 -10.12
CA ILE A 456 8.14 -27.26 -10.18
C ILE A 456 6.91 -28.08 -9.75
N GLN A 457 6.95 -29.41 -9.90
CA GLN A 457 5.83 -30.30 -9.58
C GLN A 457 5.36 -30.18 -8.11
N SER A 458 6.25 -29.86 -7.17
CA SER A 458 5.89 -29.55 -5.77
C SER A 458 5.11 -28.24 -5.59
N SER A 459 4.76 -27.54 -6.68
CA SER A 459 4.11 -26.23 -6.69
C SER A 459 4.96 -25.08 -6.14
N ARG A 460 6.24 -25.26 -5.90
CA ARG A 460 7.16 -24.18 -5.52
C ARG A 460 7.52 -23.33 -6.72
N GLU A 461 7.50 -22.02 -6.52
CA GLU A 461 7.89 -21.04 -7.53
C GLU A 461 9.41 -20.89 -7.60
N PHE A 462 9.89 -20.60 -8.82
CA PHE A 462 11.25 -20.15 -9.03
C PHE A 462 11.38 -18.70 -8.59
N HIS A 463 12.40 -18.42 -7.78
CA HIS A 463 12.76 -17.08 -7.35
C HIS A 463 14.12 -16.69 -7.92
N SER A 464 14.35 -15.39 -8.05
CA SER A 464 15.65 -14.86 -8.48
C SER A 464 16.66 -15.04 -7.36
N ASP A 465 17.71 -15.82 -7.60
CA ASP A 465 18.81 -16.01 -6.63
C ASP A 465 19.88 -14.92 -6.77
N SER A 466 20.11 -14.46 -8.00
CA SER A 466 21.06 -13.39 -8.30
C SER A 466 20.65 -12.72 -9.60
N ILE A 467 20.65 -11.40 -9.59
CA ILE A 467 20.45 -10.61 -10.81
C ILE A 467 21.59 -9.61 -10.92
N SER A 468 22.18 -9.55 -12.10
CA SER A 468 23.19 -8.56 -12.46
C SER A 468 22.80 -7.87 -13.75
N GLY A 469 23.34 -6.68 -13.99
CA GLY A 469 23.05 -5.91 -15.18
C GLY A 469 22.12 -4.73 -14.90
N GLY A 470 21.32 -4.36 -15.88
CA GLY A 470 20.52 -3.13 -15.85
C GLY A 470 21.26 -1.95 -16.48
N VAL A 471 22.21 -2.23 -17.34
CA VAL A 471 22.89 -1.17 -18.11
C VAL A 471 21.90 -0.68 -19.18
N ALA A 472 21.51 0.60 -19.08
CA ALA A 472 20.81 1.26 -20.16
C ALA A 472 21.84 1.78 -21.17
N GLU A 473 21.90 1.15 -22.32
CA GLU A 473 22.65 1.68 -23.47
C GLU A 473 21.67 2.46 -24.34
N ALA A 474 21.89 3.75 -24.48
CA ALA A 474 21.16 4.59 -25.44
C ALA A 474 22.04 4.77 -26.67
N SER A 475 21.65 4.21 -27.80
CA SER A 475 22.32 4.36 -29.08
C SER A 475 21.29 4.39 -30.21
N ASP A 476 21.60 5.13 -31.31
CA ASP A 476 20.82 5.14 -32.55
C ASP A 476 19.28 5.31 -32.38
N GLY A 477 18.87 6.08 -31.38
CA GLY A 477 17.47 6.36 -31.14
C GLY A 477 16.71 5.23 -30.42
N GLU A 478 17.38 4.26 -29.83
CA GLU A 478 16.76 3.22 -28.99
C GLU A 478 17.44 3.10 -27.63
N VAL A 479 16.72 2.54 -26.65
CA VAL A 479 17.25 2.18 -25.32
C VAL A 479 17.26 0.68 -25.20
N LYS A 480 18.42 0.11 -24.86
CA LYS A 480 18.61 -1.31 -24.60
C LYS A 480 18.92 -1.54 -23.12
N LEU A 481 18.11 -2.36 -22.46
CA LEU A 481 18.34 -2.87 -21.12
C LEU A 481 18.74 -4.34 -21.22
N THR A 482 19.75 -4.77 -20.45
CA THR A 482 20.15 -6.17 -20.41
C THR A 482 20.33 -6.59 -18.96
N PHE A 483 19.67 -7.68 -18.58
CA PHE A 483 19.74 -8.30 -17.26
C PHE A 483 20.14 -9.75 -17.41
N SER A 484 20.90 -10.29 -16.46
CA SER A 484 21.21 -11.71 -16.40
C SER A 484 21.17 -12.19 -14.96
N GLY A 485 20.89 -13.48 -14.77
CA GLY A 485 20.81 -14.04 -13.43
C GLY A 485 20.43 -15.51 -13.45
N THR A 486 20.05 -15.97 -12.27
CA THR A 486 19.57 -17.33 -12.05
C THR A 486 18.19 -17.32 -11.42
N LEU A 487 17.31 -18.18 -11.91
CA LEU A 487 16.01 -18.48 -11.31
C LEU A 487 16.11 -19.87 -10.67
N GLY A 488 15.57 -20.04 -9.47
CA GLY A 488 15.65 -21.31 -8.78
C GLY A 488 14.48 -21.61 -7.86
N ALA A 489 14.21 -22.94 -7.72
CA ALA A 489 13.35 -23.51 -6.71
C ALA A 489 13.99 -24.83 -6.22
N GLU A 490 14.23 -24.95 -4.92
CA GLU A 490 14.93 -26.09 -4.33
C GLU A 490 16.34 -26.30 -4.99
N SER A 491 16.58 -27.49 -5.58
CA SER A 491 17.83 -27.81 -6.29
C SER A 491 17.76 -27.53 -7.80
N GLN A 492 16.62 -27.05 -8.30
CA GLN A 492 16.40 -26.80 -9.72
C GLN A 492 16.73 -25.37 -10.07
N ARG A 493 17.58 -25.15 -11.09
CA ARG A 493 18.14 -23.84 -11.46
C ARG A 493 18.06 -23.60 -12.97
N VAL A 494 17.77 -22.36 -13.34
CA VAL A 494 17.75 -21.90 -14.73
C VAL A 494 18.52 -20.59 -14.83
N ALA A 495 19.57 -20.55 -15.62
CA ALA A 495 20.22 -19.31 -16.00
C ALA A 495 19.39 -18.57 -17.05
N PHE A 496 19.35 -17.25 -16.98
CA PHE A 496 18.65 -16.44 -17.97
C PHE A 496 19.42 -15.18 -18.36
N THR A 497 19.13 -14.69 -19.56
CA THR A 497 19.41 -13.33 -20.00
C THR A 497 18.11 -12.72 -20.51
N GLU A 498 17.77 -11.54 -20.01
CA GLU A 498 16.68 -10.71 -20.49
C GLU A 498 17.24 -9.50 -21.24
N THR A 499 16.74 -9.24 -22.42
CA THR A 499 17.03 -8.02 -23.18
C THR A 499 15.73 -7.30 -23.48
N CYS A 500 15.64 -6.03 -23.10
CA CYS A 500 14.54 -5.16 -23.47
C CYS A 500 15.07 -4.04 -24.39
N VAL A 501 14.49 -3.92 -25.58
CA VAL A 501 14.79 -2.83 -26.54
C VAL A 501 13.56 -1.93 -26.65
N VAL A 502 13.70 -0.64 -26.37
CA VAL A 502 12.61 0.35 -26.42
C VAL A 502 12.91 1.34 -27.53
N LYS A 503 11.92 1.62 -28.39
CA LYS A 503 12.02 2.52 -29.54
C LYS A 503 11.13 3.76 -29.37
N PRO A 504 11.47 4.90 -30.00
CA PRO A 504 10.71 6.16 -29.90
C PRO A 504 9.27 6.07 -30.43
N ASP A 505 8.99 5.13 -31.31
CA ASP A 505 7.67 4.87 -31.94
C ASP A 505 6.71 4.09 -31.03
N ASN A 506 6.96 4.05 -29.73
CA ASN A 506 6.17 3.35 -28.70
C ASN A 506 6.16 1.82 -28.89
N ARG A 507 7.24 1.30 -29.38
CA ARG A 507 7.49 -0.14 -29.52
C ARG A 507 8.56 -0.57 -28.54
N PHE A 508 8.36 -1.75 -27.95
CA PHE A 508 9.41 -2.44 -27.21
C PHE A 508 9.40 -3.93 -27.51
N THR A 509 10.58 -4.54 -27.37
CA THR A 509 10.76 -5.98 -27.52
C THR A 509 11.42 -6.52 -26.27
N LEU A 510 10.84 -7.56 -25.68
CA LEU A 510 11.42 -8.36 -24.59
C LEU A 510 11.91 -9.67 -25.17
N ARG A 511 13.17 -10.01 -24.93
CA ARG A 511 13.73 -11.32 -25.26
C ARG A 511 14.32 -11.95 -24.01
N PHE A 512 13.91 -13.16 -23.76
CA PHE A 512 14.46 -14.01 -22.70
C PHE A 512 15.16 -15.20 -23.34
N ASP A 513 16.43 -15.40 -23.00
CA ASP A 513 17.19 -16.57 -23.36
C ASP A 513 17.47 -17.36 -22.06
N PHE A 514 17.05 -18.62 -22.00
CA PHE A 514 17.14 -19.49 -20.84
C PHE A 514 18.04 -20.69 -21.11
N THR A 515 18.73 -21.14 -20.05
CA THR A 515 19.51 -22.39 -20.04
C THR A 515 19.23 -23.14 -18.75
N ALA A 516 18.77 -24.39 -18.85
CA ALA A 516 18.61 -25.27 -17.69
C ALA A 516 19.98 -25.58 -17.09
N ALA A 517 20.27 -25.02 -15.91
CA ALA A 517 21.53 -25.25 -15.20
C ALA A 517 21.54 -26.61 -14.48
N THR A 518 20.37 -27.18 -14.22
CA THR A 518 20.16 -28.51 -13.66
C THR A 518 19.01 -29.20 -14.42
N ASP A 519 18.78 -30.50 -14.18
CA ASP A 519 17.54 -31.14 -14.61
C ASP A 519 16.33 -30.46 -13.93
N LEU A 520 15.24 -30.24 -14.67
CA LEU A 520 14.03 -29.57 -14.19
C LEU A 520 12.82 -30.50 -14.33
N ASP A 521 11.91 -30.44 -13.38
CA ASP A 521 10.60 -31.07 -13.44
C ASP A 521 9.50 -30.01 -13.32
N LEU A 522 9.16 -29.40 -14.45
CA LEU A 522 8.31 -28.22 -14.50
C LEU A 522 6.83 -28.59 -14.50
N ARG A 523 6.09 -28.13 -13.49
CA ARG A 523 4.63 -28.11 -13.51
C ARG A 523 4.12 -27.05 -14.49
N VAL A 524 4.71 -25.83 -14.45
CA VAL A 524 4.37 -24.72 -15.34
C VAL A 524 5.58 -23.83 -15.56
N TRP A 525 5.71 -23.35 -16.79
CA TRP A 525 6.55 -22.23 -17.18
C TRP A 525 5.76 -21.39 -18.17
N ARG A 526 5.46 -20.14 -17.82
CA ARG A 526 4.65 -19.26 -18.64
C ARG A 526 5.10 -17.81 -18.51
N HIS A 527 4.78 -17.01 -19.52
CA HIS A 527 4.88 -15.57 -19.50
C HIS A 527 3.47 -14.99 -19.48
N ASP A 528 3.21 -14.09 -18.56
CA ASP A 528 1.88 -13.52 -18.33
C ASP A 528 1.90 -12.01 -18.48
N PHE A 529 0.89 -11.46 -19.20
CA PHE A 529 0.51 -10.07 -19.13
C PHE A 529 -0.94 -9.95 -18.64
N ALA A 530 -1.13 -9.21 -17.57
CA ALA A 530 -2.45 -8.91 -17.05
C ALA A 530 -3.00 -7.63 -17.68
N LEU A 531 -4.26 -7.69 -18.08
CA LEU A 531 -5.03 -6.61 -18.67
C LEU A 531 -6.09 -6.17 -17.65
N PRO A 532 -5.99 -4.97 -17.03
CA PRO A 532 -6.97 -4.51 -16.04
C PRO A 532 -8.40 -4.45 -16.60
N VAL A 533 -9.36 -5.08 -15.93
CA VAL A 533 -10.77 -5.10 -16.38
C VAL A 533 -11.32 -3.69 -16.51
N ALA A 534 -10.98 -2.79 -15.60
CA ALA A 534 -11.42 -1.39 -15.64
C ALA A 534 -11.10 -0.67 -16.96
N ARG A 535 -10.00 -1.09 -17.65
CA ARG A 535 -9.59 -0.52 -18.95
C ARG A 535 -10.12 -1.32 -20.14
N TYR A 536 -10.16 -2.65 -20.01
CA TYR A 536 -10.34 -3.54 -21.15
C TYR A 536 -11.72 -4.21 -21.23
N ALA A 537 -12.60 -4.02 -20.26
CA ALA A 537 -14.00 -4.47 -20.39
C ALA A 537 -14.62 -3.87 -21.66
N ASN A 538 -15.24 -4.73 -22.48
CA ASN A 538 -15.81 -4.40 -23.79
C ASN A 538 -14.78 -4.06 -24.89
N ALA A 539 -13.46 -4.20 -24.64
CA ALA A 539 -12.46 -4.01 -25.69
C ALA A 539 -12.56 -5.13 -26.75
N ALA A 540 -12.30 -4.77 -28.00
CA ALA A 540 -12.20 -5.75 -29.07
C ALA A 540 -10.80 -6.37 -29.08
N VAL A 541 -10.73 -7.70 -29.14
CA VAL A 541 -9.48 -8.45 -29.29
C VAL A 541 -9.55 -9.24 -30.57
N SER A 542 -8.55 -9.05 -31.42
CA SER A 542 -8.44 -9.71 -32.73
C SER A 542 -7.16 -10.53 -32.81
N THR A 543 -7.25 -11.67 -33.46
CA THR A 543 -6.13 -12.51 -33.90
C THR A 543 -6.26 -12.75 -35.38
N ASP A 544 -5.29 -13.43 -36.00
CA ASP A 544 -5.38 -13.82 -37.42
C ASP A 544 -6.62 -14.69 -37.72
N ALA A 545 -7.15 -15.41 -36.71
CA ALA A 545 -8.23 -16.39 -36.89
C ALA A 545 -9.58 -15.95 -36.28
N LYS A 546 -9.60 -15.05 -35.29
CA LYS A 546 -10.81 -14.76 -34.50
C LYS A 546 -10.81 -13.34 -33.95
N ARG A 547 -12.01 -12.74 -33.87
CA ARG A 547 -12.27 -11.50 -33.13
C ARG A 547 -13.27 -11.76 -32.01
N VAL A 548 -12.99 -11.25 -30.82
CA VAL A 548 -13.85 -11.35 -29.65
C VAL A 548 -13.96 -10.01 -28.94
N THR A 549 -14.99 -9.84 -28.15
CA THR A 549 -15.14 -8.70 -27.23
C THR A 549 -14.90 -9.19 -25.80
N LEU A 550 -14.06 -8.50 -25.03
CA LEU A 550 -13.78 -8.85 -23.64
C LEU A 550 -15.04 -8.65 -22.80
N PRO A 551 -15.46 -9.64 -22.00
CA PRO A 551 -16.73 -9.58 -21.29
C PRO A 551 -16.65 -8.63 -20.08
N ALA A 552 -17.64 -7.73 -19.93
CA ALA A 552 -17.75 -6.89 -18.75
C ALA A 552 -18.07 -7.71 -17.47
N ALA A 553 -18.95 -8.72 -17.60
CA ALA A 553 -19.23 -9.71 -16.54
C ALA A 553 -18.28 -10.91 -16.62
N LEU A 554 -18.00 -11.55 -15.47
CA LEU A 554 -17.16 -12.75 -15.41
C LEU A 554 -17.68 -13.84 -16.34
N LYS A 555 -16.75 -14.40 -17.14
CA LYS A 555 -16.96 -15.63 -17.92
C LYS A 555 -15.88 -16.65 -17.57
N ASP A 556 -16.30 -17.84 -17.15
CA ASP A 556 -15.38 -18.94 -16.81
C ASP A 556 -15.05 -19.78 -18.05
N GLU A 557 -14.49 -19.16 -19.07
CA GLU A 557 -14.07 -19.84 -20.30
C GLU A 557 -12.79 -19.24 -20.88
N SER A 558 -12.10 -20.00 -21.71
CA SER A 558 -11.01 -19.48 -22.52
C SER A 558 -11.58 -18.54 -23.58
N LEU A 559 -11.17 -17.27 -23.54
CA LEU A 559 -11.67 -16.23 -24.43
C LEU A 559 -11.05 -16.36 -25.83
N LEU A 560 -9.74 -16.70 -25.89
CA LEU A 560 -9.01 -16.94 -27.14
C LEU A 560 -8.11 -18.18 -27.02
N PRO A 561 -8.06 -19.02 -28.08
CA PRO A 561 -7.03 -20.04 -28.21
C PRO A 561 -5.66 -19.39 -28.44
N SER A 562 -4.60 -20.21 -28.44
CA SER A 562 -3.23 -19.72 -28.69
C SER A 562 -3.11 -19.05 -30.06
N ALA A 563 -2.59 -17.81 -30.06
CA ALA A 563 -2.31 -17.02 -31.25
C ALA A 563 -0.97 -16.28 -31.09
N LYS A 564 -0.18 -16.17 -32.18
CA LYS A 564 1.10 -15.46 -32.13
C LYS A 564 0.92 -13.94 -32.18
N HIS A 565 -0.13 -13.48 -32.86
CA HIS A 565 -0.46 -12.07 -33.03
C HIS A 565 -1.80 -11.77 -32.35
N VAL A 566 -1.81 -10.77 -31.48
CA VAL A 566 -3.00 -10.30 -30.78
C VAL A 566 -3.06 -8.79 -30.88
N THR A 567 -4.17 -8.26 -31.39
CA THR A 567 -4.48 -6.82 -31.40
C THR A 567 -5.62 -6.57 -30.43
N ILE A 568 -5.43 -5.60 -29.51
CA ILE A 568 -6.44 -5.19 -28.55
C ILE A 568 -6.78 -3.72 -28.80
N GLU A 569 -8.06 -3.44 -29.00
CA GLU A 569 -8.57 -2.10 -29.27
C GLU A 569 -9.47 -1.62 -28.13
N THR A 570 -9.07 -0.52 -27.50
CA THR A 570 -9.93 0.23 -26.55
C THR A 570 -10.50 1.49 -27.26
N GLY A 571 -11.21 2.34 -26.52
CA GLY A 571 -11.70 3.62 -27.06
C GLY A 571 -10.61 4.56 -27.53
N ASP A 572 -9.44 4.55 -26.89
CA ASP A 572 -8.35 5.51 -27.06
C ASP A 572 -7.03 4.90 -27.55
N THR A 573 -6.88 3.58 -27.53
CA THR A 573 -5.60 2.90 -27.71
C THR A 573 -5.74 1.63 -28.54
N THR A 574 -4.75 1.37 -29.40
CA THR A 574 -4.52 0.08 -30.04
C THR A 574 -3.21 -0.51 -29.51
N LEU A 575 -3.27 -1.75 -29.06
CA LEU A 575 -2.15 -2.54 -28.55
C LEU A 575 -1.94 -3.73 -29.50
N ASN A 576 -0.78 -3.78 -30.15
CA ASN A 576 -0.38 -4.91 -30.98
C ASN A 576 0.69 -5.72 -30.24
N MET A 577 0.46 -7.01 -30.08
CA MET A 577 1.34 -7.92 -29.35
C MET A 577 1.70 -9.12 -30.23
N GLU A 578 2.98 -9.40 -30.33
CA GLU A 578 3.52 -10.58 -31.01
C GLU A 578 4.30 -11.43 -30.00
N SER A 579 4.24 -12.74 -30.12
CA SER A 579 5.03 -13.65 -29.30
C SER A 579 5.49 -14.86 -30.08
N SER A 580 6.74 -15.24 -29.85
CA SER A 580 7.31 -16.47 -30.44
C SER A 580 6.59 -17.74 -29.99
N VAL A 581 5.94 -17.72 -28.81
CA VAL A 581 5.29 -18.91 -28.20
C VAL A 581 3.76 -18.90 -28.27
N GLY A 582 3.17 -17.81 -28.79
CA GLY A 582 1.71 -17.65 -28.87
C GLY A 582 1.04 -17.33 -27.53
N TRP A 583 -0.11 -16.64 -27.63
CA TRP A 583 -0.91 -16.15 -26.50
C TRP A 583 -2.23 -16.88 -26.40
N SER A 584 -2.61 -17.29 -25.19
CA SER A 584 -3.97 -17.64 -24.81
C SER A 584 -4.53 -16.54 -23.92
N LEU A 585 -5.83 -16.24 -24.01
CA LEU A 585 -6.49 -15.22 -23.21
C LEU A 585 -7.58 -15.84 -22.35
N VAL A 586 -7.54 -15.58 -21.06
CA VAL A 586 -8.51 -16.07 -20.08
C VAL A 586 -9.06 -14.94 -19.22
N ASP A 587 -10.28 -15.11 -18.72
CA ASP A 587 -10.86 -14.25 -17.71
C ASP A 587 -10.36 -14.69 -16.32
N HIS A 588 -9.40 -13.96 -15.77
CA HIS A 588 -8.72 -14.35 -14.53
C HIS A 588 -9.50 -13.97 -13.26
N ARG A 589 -10.64 -13.25 -13.38
CA ARG A 589 -11.51 -12.89 -12.26
C ARG A 589 -12.05 -14.10 -11.49
N LYS A 590 -12.14 -15.28 -12.12
CA LYS A 590 -12.48 -16.53 -11.43
C LYS A 590 -11.52 -16.92 -10.30
N TYR A 591 -10.31 -16.36 -10.31
CA TYR A 591 -9.30 -16.56 -9.25
C TYR A 591 -9.21 -15.38 -8.29
N GLY A 592 -10.19 -14.46 -8.30
CA GLY A 592 -10.28 -13.32 -7.39
C GLY A 592 -9.47 -12.09 -7.79
N THR A 593 -8.93 -12.04 -9.03
CA THR A 593 -8.27 -10.84 -9.58
C THR A 593 -9.27 -10.00 -10.38
N ASP A 594 -8.89 -8.76 -10.73
CA ASP A 594 -9.68 -7.86 -11.58
C ASP A 594 -9.02 -7.71 -12.96
N GLU A 595 -8.69 -8.86 -13.59
CA GLU A 595 -7.84 -8.89 -14.77
C GLU A 595 -8.31 -9.95 -15.78
N TYR A 596 -8.03 -9.69 -17.07
CA TYR A 596 -7.88 -10.73 -18.06
C TYR A 596 -6.40 -11.06 -18.16
N LEU A 597 -6.04 -12.32 -18.45
CA LEU A 597 -4.66 -12.76 -18.50
C LEU A 597 -4.33 -13.28 -19.90
N LEU A 598 -3.35 -12.63 -20.54
CA LEU A 598 -2.64 -13.16 -21.69
C LEU A 598 -1.49 -14.03 -21.20
N THR A 599 -1.44 -15.28 -21.61
CA THR A 599 -0.45 -16.24 -21.15
C THR A 599 0.14 -17.05 -22.28
N GLY A 600 1.47 -17.16 -22.32
CA GLY A 600 2.23 -17.97 -23.26
C GLY A 600 3.03 -19.08 -22.54
N TYR A 601 3.07 -20.29 -23.10
CA TYR A 601 3.71 -21.45 -22.48
C TYR A 601 4.87 -21.96 -23.35
N PRO A 602 6.13 -21.51 -23.10
CA PRO A 602 7.27 -21.94 -23.92
C PRO A 602 7.71 -23.38 -23.66
N VAL A 603 7.60 -23.87 -22.42
CA VAL A 603 8.10 -25.19 -22.04
C VAL A 603 7.27 -25.80 -20.91
N ARG A 604 7.14 -27.12 -20.85
CA ARG A 604 6.44 -27.87 -19.81
C ARG A 604 7.10 -29.26 -19.60
N GLY A 605 6.94 -29.80 -18.39
CA GLY A 605 7.39 -31.16 -18.03
C GLY A 605 8.88 -31.24 -17.73
N ALA A 606 9.46 -32.40 -17.94
CA ALA A 606 10.88 -32.66 -17.68
C ALA A 606 11.77 -31.95 -18.71
N VAL A 607 12.76 -31.20 -18.24
CA VAL A 607 13.74 -30.49 -19.07
C VAL A 607 15.15 -30.92 -18.60
N LYS A 608 15.99 -31.37 -19.51
CA LYS A 608 17.35 -31.81 -19.18
C LYS A 608 18.30 -30.63 -19.01
N GLN A 609 19.27 -30.78 -18.11
CA GLN A 609 20.40 -29.85 -17.96
C GLN A 609 21.04 -29.55 -19.32
N GLY A 610 21.36 -28.27 -19.56
CA GLY A 610 21.92 -27.77 -20.81
C GLY A 610 20.88 -27.46 -21.89
N THR A 611 19.59 -27.82 -21.70
CA THR A 611 18.53 -27.43 -22.65
C THR A 611 18.39 -25.91 -22.66
N GLN A 612 18.31 -25.37 -23.88
CA GLN A 612 18.11 -23.94 -24.12
C GLN A 612 16.76 -23.67 -24.75
N TRP A 613 16.12 -22.59 -24.36
CA TRP A 613 14.92 -22.06 -25.02
C TRP A 613 14.89 -20.53 -24.92
N SER A 614 14.16 -19.90 -25.83
CA SER A 614 13.98 -18.46 -25.83
C SER A 614 12.51 -18.08 -25.98
N VAL A 615 12.18 -16.91 -25.47
CA VAL A 615 10.89 -16.24 -25.66
C VAL A 615 11.16 -14.83 -26.14
N GLU A 616 10.51 -14.45 -27.23
CA GLU A 616 10.54 -13.08 -27.74
C GLU A 616 9.12 -12.53 -27.82
N ILE A 617 8.93 -11.34 -27.30
CA ILE A 617 7.65 -10.62 -27.18
C ILE A 617 7.86 -9.21 -27.70
N SER A 618 7.13 -8.82 -28.74
CA SER A 618 7.12 -7.44 -29.25
C SER A 618 5.76 -6.81 -29.00
N ILE A 619 5.78 -5.58 -28.48
CA ILE A 619 4.57 -4.82 -28.17
C ILE A 619 4.69 -3.42 -28.79
N THR A 620 3.65 -3.02 -29.51
CA THR A 620 3.51 -1.67 -30.08
C THR A 620 2.24 -1.03 -29.57
N VAL A 621 2.34 0.21 -29.10
CA VAL A 621 1.22 1.00 -28.58
C VAL A 621 0.96 2.19 -29.46
N ALA A 622 -0.27 2.33 -29.94
CA ALA A 622 -0.69 3.47 -30.76
C ALA A 622 -1.93 4.14 -30.17
N ALA A 623 -1.97 5.46 -30.20
CA ALA A 623 -3.19 6.20 -29.95
C ALA A 623 -4.19 5.94 -31.08
N LYS A 624 -5.44 5.65 -30.72
CA LYS A 624 -6.52 5.61 -31.70
C LYS A 624 -6.85 7.04 -32.14
N ARG A 625 -6.85 7.31 -33.44
CA ARG A 625 -7.29 8.62 -33.92
C ARG A 625 -8.77 8.77 -33.56
N ALA A 626 -9.14 9.91 -32.96
CA ALA A 626 -10.55 10.24 -32.80
C ALA A 626 -11.20 10.15 -34.20
N ALA A 627 -12.28 9.38 -34.31
CA ALA A 627 -13.10 9.44 -35.52
C ALA A 627 -13.65 10.87 -35.60
N ASN A 628 -13.25 11.59 -36.63
CA ASN A 628 -13.78 12.93 -36.91
C ASN A 628 -15.30 12.86 -37.17
#